data_a161a15cd49062a341ba32b69445a25d
#
_entry.id   a161a15cd49062a341ba32b69445a25d
#
_cell.length_a   1.000
_cell.length_b   1.000
_cell.length_c   1.000
_cell.angle_alpha   90.00
_cell.angle_beta   90.00
_cell.angle_gamma   90.00
#
_symmetry.space_group_name_H-M   'P 1'
#
loop_
_entity.id
_entity.type
_entity.pdbx_description
1 polymer ?
#
loop_
_entity_poly.entity_id
_entity_poly.type
_entity_poly.pdbx_seq_one_letter_code
_entity_poly.pdbx_strand_id
1 'polypeptide(L)'
;VDETQELLDDLYIVCQPIMLCSNTNIIDGYEVLLRSKQQRRFPEKTFMWFIEEEQRNSKLMAYYSRELAKIMDIHSNTKLSLNLHPKQLQHPSTWDFLDTISSMKRNVSIELTEHYCEFDRPDREDYFQNYILKLKKKGFSVAIDDVGSGQNNFELVTRNIPNITTIKFSLLKFRDLNEQVLFNFLNSWLSLSQQYHLKLIIEGIECEVVSNTLKNLGMVYQQGYYHGKGQVLV
;
A
#
# COMPACT_ATOMS: atom_id res chain seq x y z
N VAL A 1 5.71 32.84 -4.36
CA VAL A 1 5.45 31.55 -3.66
C VAL A 1 6.16 30.47 -4.45
N ASP A 2 6.88 29.55 -3.78
CA ASP A 2 7.55 28.43 -4.45
C ASP A 2 6.47 27.48 -4.97
N GLU A 3 6.44 27.21 -6.27
CA GLU A 3 5.49 26.28 -6.92
C GLU A 3 5.37 24.97 -6.15
N THR A 4 6.49 24.46 -5.62
CA THR A 4 6.51 23.25 -4.79
C THR A 4 5.68 23.40 -3.52
N GLN A 5 5.69 24.58 -2.90
CA GLN A 5 4.92 24.82 -1.69
C GLN A 5 3.42 24.89 -2.00
N GLU A 6 3.01 25.50 -3.10
CA GLU A 6 1.61 25.52 -3.52
C GLU A 6 1.08 24.12 -3.78
N LEU A 7 1.87 23.27 -4.44
CA LEU A 7 1.51 21.86 -4.68
C LEU A 7 1.41 21.07 -3.37
N LEU A 8 2.32 21.28 -2.40
CA LEU A 8 2.23 20.63 -1.09
C LEU A 8 1.01 21.08 -0.29
N ASP A 9 0.65 22.35 -0.38
CA ASP A 9 -0.49 22.93 0.33
C ASP A 9 -1.83 22.39 -0.20
N ASP A 10 -1.87 21.93 -1.45
CA ASP A 10 -3.04 21.24 -2.03
C ASP A 10 -3.18 19.79 -1.52
N LEU A 11 -2.12 19.19 -0.98
CA LEU A 11 -2.15 17.81 -0.52
C LEU A 11 -2.81 17.68 0.85
N TYR A 12 -3.46 16.54 1.05
CA TYR A 12 -3.89 16.06 2.36
C TYR A 12 -3.90 14.52 2.40
N ILE A 13 -3.88 13.97 3.60
CA ILE A 13 -3.92 12.53 3.83
C ILE A 13 -5.29 12.11 4.34
N VAL A 14 -5.79 11.01 3.79
CA VAL A 14 -6.91 10.25 4.34
C VAL A 14 -6.44 8.84 4.69
N CYS A 15 -7.06 8.27 5.71
CA CYS A 15 -6.80 6.91 6.16
C CYS A 15 -8.02 6.05 5.86
N GLN A 16 -7.87 5.04 5.02
CA GLN A 16 -8.94 4.11 4.66
C GLN A 16 -8.84 2.85 5.52
N PRO A 17 -9.94 2.42 6.18
CA PRO A 17 -9.88 1.27 7.08
C PRO A 17 -9.64 -0.04 6.33
N ILE A 18 -8.75 -0.87 6.89
CA ILE A 18 -8.55 -2.27 6.56
C ILE A 18 -9.25 -3.07 7.67
N MET A 19 -10.23 -3.86 7.30
CA MET A 19 -11.06 -4.60 8.25
C MET A 19 -10.57 -6.03 8.43
N LEU A 20 -10.64 -6.51 9.66
CA LEU A 20 -10.66 -7.93 9.97
C LEU A 20 -12.11 -8.35 10.14
N CYS A 21 -12.66 -9.00 9.12
CA CYS A 21 -14.04 -9.48 9.05
C CYS A 21 -14.15 -10.87 9.68
N SER A 22 -14.26 -10.89 10.99
CA SER A 22 -14.49 -12.11 11.79
C SER A 22 -15.94 -12.14 12.34
N ASN A 23 -16.19 -12.80 13.46
CA ASN A 23 -17.48 -12.76 14.13
C ASN A 23 -17.82 -11.33 14.61
N THR A 24 -16.79 -10.56 15.01
CA THR A 24 -16.87 -9.14 15.27
C THR A 24 -15.96 -8.43 14.28
N ASN A 25 -16.55 -7.59 13.42
CA ASN A 25 -15.76 -6.81 12.46
C ASN A 25 -14.98 -5.73 13.23
N ILE A 26 -13.66 -5.74 13.09
CA ILE A 26 -12.78 -4.76 13.72
C ILE A 26 -11.87 -4.11 12.68
N ILE A 27 -11.46 -2.87 12.94
CA ILE A 27 -10.44 -2.21 12.13
C ILE A 27 -9.09 -2.80 12.54
N ASP A 28 -8.41 -3.47 11.60
CA ASP A 28 -7.05 -4.00 11.81
C ASP A 28 -5.98 -2.92 11.60
N GLY A 29 -6.25 -1.96 10.74
CA GLY A 29 -5.35 -0.84 10.44
C GLY A 29 -5.95 0.09 9.38
N TYR A 30 -5.13 0.99 8.87
CA TYR A 30 -5.53 1.93 7.83
C TYR A 30 -4.47 2.05 6.75
N GLU A 31 -4.92 2.18 5.52
CA GLU A 31 -4.06 2.60 4.43
C GLU A 31 -4.02 4.14 4.34
N VAL A 32 -2.81 4.66 4.27
CA VAL A 32 -2.53 6.10 4.15
C VAL A 32 -2.57 6.49 2.68
N LEU A 33 -3.53 7.32 2.32
CA LEU A 33 -3.82 7.69 0.95
C LEU A 33 -3.66 9.20 0.74
N LEU A 34 -2.81 9.58 -0.21
CA LEU A 34 -2.63 10.97 -0.63
C LEU A 34 -3.81 11.46 -1.46
N ARG A 35 -4.27 12.67 -1.21
CA ARG A 35 -5.37 13.33 -1.92
C ARG A 35 -5.03 14.79 -2.24
N SER A 36 -5.62 15.32 -3.29
CA SER A 36 -5.64 16.75 -3.60
C SER A 36 -6.92 17.39 -3.05
N LYS A 37 -6.81 18.54 -2.41
CA LYS A 37 -7.96 19.32 -1.94
C LYS A 37 -8.85 19.78 -3.10
N GLN A 38 -8.24 20.13 -4.22
CA GLN A 38 -8.93 20.58 -5.42
C GLN A 38 -9.64 19.42 -6.13
N GLN A 39 -8.96 18.28 -6.32
CA GLN A 39 -9.48 17.15 -7.11
C GLN A 39 -10.24 16.12 -6.25
N ARG A 40 -10.04 16.12 -4.93
CA ARG A 40 -10.61 15.15 -3.96
C ARG A 40 -10.31 13.68 -4.28
N ARG A 41 -9.22 13.43 -5.02
CA ARG A 41 -8.72 12.12 -5.43
C ARG A 41 -7.20 12.10 -5.38
N PHE A 42 -6.60 10.95 -5.69
CA PHE A 42 -5.14 10.83 -5.82
C PHE A 42 -4.64 11.77 -6.92
N PRO A 43 -3.68 12.68 -6.61
CA PRO A 43 -3.16 13.66 -7.55
C PRO A 43 -2.00 13.07 -8.36
N GLU A 44 -2.28 12.14 -9.26
CA GLU A 44 -1.27 11.36 -9.97
C GLU A 44 -0.18 12.22 -10.62
N LYS A 45 -0.57 13.26 -11.38
CA LYS A 45 0.40 14.14 -12.06
C LYS A 45 1.30 14.87 -11.08
N THR A 46 0.73 15.42 -10.01
CA THR A 46 1.47 16.11 -8.95
C THR A 46 2.39 15.15 -8.21
N PHE A 47 1.90 13.96 -7.89
CA PHE A 47 2.69 12.93 -7.24
C PHE A 47 3.88 12.51 -8.12
N MET A 48 3.64 12.20 -9.40
CA MET A 48 4.72 11.85 -10.35
C MET A 48 5.75 12.98 -10.47
N TRP A 49 5.30 14.22 -10.52
CA TRP A 49 6.20 15.37 -10.55
C TRP A 49 7.09 15.44 -9.30
N PHE A 50 6.55 15.14 -8.11
CA PHE A 50 7.35 15.10 -6.89
C PHE A 50 8.41 14.00 -6.90
N ILE A 51 8.06 12.81 -7.33
CA ILE A 51 8.96 11.64 -7.26
C ILE A 51 9.95 11.54 -8.41
N GLU A 52 9.92 12.48 -9.35
CA GLU A 52 10.81 12.49 -10.51
C GLU A 52 12.22 12.96 -10.17
N GLU A 53 12.37 13.88 -9.21
CA GLU A 53 13.62 14.46 -8.79
C GLU A 53 13.84 14.36 -7.28
N GLU A 54 15.10 14.12 -6.89
CA GLU A 54 15.49 13.96 -5.48
C GLU A 54 15.06 15.14 -4.60
N GLN A 55 15.29 16.39 -5.06
CA GLN A 55 14.95 17.58 -4.28
C GLN A 55 13.44 17.70 -4.03
N ARG A 56 12.62 17.35 -5.03
CA ARG A 56 11.16 17.36 -4.92
C ARG A 56 10.68 16.21 -4.06
N ASN A 57 11.23 15.01 -4.27
CA ASN A 57 10.93 13.85 -3.43
C ASN A 57 11.23 14.08 -1.96
N SER A 58 12.35 14.74 -1.66
CA SER A 58 12.74 15.12 -0.28
C SER A 58 11.66 15.99 0.40
N LYS A 59 11.07 16.94 -0.32
CA LYS A 59 9.98 17.78 0.22
C LYS A 59 8.69 16.96 0.45
N LEU A 60 8.37 16.03 -0.44
CA LEU A 60 7.23 15.11 -0.26
C LEU A 60 7.47 14.17 0.93
N MET A 61 8.67 13.65 1.10
CA MET A 61 9.02 12.80 2.25
C MET A 61 8.94 13.56 3.58
N ALA A 62 9.39 14.81 3.61
CA ALA A 62 9.22 15.68 4.79
C ALA A 62 7.73 15.94 5.10
N TYR A 63 6.90 16.10 4.07
CA TYR A 63 5.45 16.21 4.23
C TYR A 63 4.87 14.94 4.87
N TYR A 64 5.19 13.75 4.35
CA TYR A 64 4.73 12.48 4.94
C TYR A 64 5.21 12.30 6.38
N SER A 65 6.47 12.61 6.69
CA SER A 65 6.99 12.55 8.06
C SER A 65 6.12 13.34 9.04
N ARG A 66 5.80 14.59 8.67
CA ARG A 66 4.99 15.48 9.52
C ARG A 66 3.56 14.96 9.69
N GLU A 67 2.92 14.51 8.62
CA GLU A 67 1.54 14.04 8.69
C GLU A 67 1.42 12.71 9.45
N LEU A 68 2.36 11.77 9.25
CA LEU A 68 2.40 10.53 10.01
C LEU A 68 2.64 10.77 11.50
N ALA A 69 3.54 11.71 11.86
CA ALA A 69 3.76 12.08 13.25
C ALA A 69 2.47 12.57 13.92
N LYS A 70 1.70 13.46 13.27
CA LYS A 70 0.42 13.93 13.79
C LYS A 70 -0.57 12.79 14.04
N ILE A 71 -0.68 11.86 13.10
CA ILE A 71 -1.57 10.70 13.24
C ILE A 71 -1.14 9.85 14.44
N MET A 72 0.15 9.56 14.55
CA MET A 72 0.70 8.71 15.61
C MET A 72 0.66 9.36 16.99
N ASP A 73 0.75 10.67 17.08
CA ASP A 73 0.61 11.41 18.34
C ASP A 73 -0.81 11.27 18.92
N ILE A 74 -1.83 11.24 18.07
CA ILE A 74 -3.23 11.09 18.46
C ILE A 74 -3.62 9.61 18.59
N HIS A 75 -3.10 8.76 17.71
CA HIS A 75 -3.47 7.36 17.56
C HIS A 75 -2.26 6.43 17.66
N SER A 76 -1.55 6.45 18.79
CA SER A 76 -0.23 5.79 18.98
C SER A 76 -0.19 4.28 18.71
N ASN A 77 -1.32 3.58 18.81
CA ASN A 77 -1.40 2.13 18.59
C ASN A 77 -1.98 1.75 17.22
N THR A 78 -2.29 2.74 16.38
CA THR A 78 -2.88 2.50 15.07
C THR A 78 -1.85 1.91 14.11
N LYS A 79 -2.23 0.85 13.39
CA LYS A 79 -1.43 0.33 12.29
C LYS A 79 -1.73 1.13 11.03
N LEU A 80 -0.68 1.56 10.37
CA LEU A 80 -0.74 2.31 9.12
C LEU A 80 -0.01 1.54 8.03
N SER A 81 -0.52 1.62 6.82
CA SER A 81 0.14 1.14 5.62
C SER A 81 0.43 2.31 4.70
N LEU A 82 1.67 2.47 4.29
CA LEU A 82 2.14 3.60 3.49
C LEU A 82 2.59 3.12 2.11
N ASN A 83 1.98 3.68 1.08
CA ASN A 83 2.33 3.42 -0.30
C ASN A 83 3.68 4.08 -0.65
N LEU A 84 4.61 3.30 -1.19
CA LEU A 84 5.83 3.78 -1.83
C LEU A 84 5.89 3.29 -3.28
N HIS A 85 6.03 4.26 -4.17
CA HIS A 85 6.29 3.97 -5.58
C HIS A 85 7.75 3.51 -5.74
N PRO A 86 8.05 2.46 -6.54
CA PRO A 86 9.42 1.97 -6.73
C PRO A 86 10.43 3.06 -7.14
N LYS A 87 10.00 4.09 -7.90
CA LYS A 87 10.85 5.24 -8.26
C LYS A 87 11.33 6.04 -7.05
N GLN A 88 10.51 6.15 -5.99
CA GLN A 88 10.92 6.83 -4.75
C GLN A 88 12.06 6.11 -4.05
N LEU A 89 12.13 4.78 -4.15
CA LEU A 89 13.19 3.98 -3.52
C LEU A 89 14.57 4.19 -4.15
N GLN A 90 14.65 4.90 -5.28
CA GLN A 90 15.91 5.32 -5.89
C GLN A 90 16.47 6.57 -5.24
N HIS A 91 15.63 7.35 -4.56
CA HIS A 91 16.00 8.62 -3.95
C HIS A 91 16.57 8.41 -2.55
N PRO A 92 17.75 8.97 -2.23
CA PRO A 92 18.29 8.97 -0.87
C PRO A 92 17.29 9.51 0.17
N SER A 93 16.58 10.58 -0.15
CA SER A 93 15.58 11.19 0.74
C SER A 93 14.47 10.24 1.19
N THR A 94 14.11 9.23 0.40
CA THR A 94 13.15 8.21 0.81
C THR A 94 13.74 7.32 1.92
N TRP A 95 15.02 6.99 1.84
CA TRP A 95 15.69 6.18 2.86
C TRP A 95 15.92 6.97 4.16
N ASP A 96 16.22 8.27 4.06
CA ASP A 96 16.32 9.18 5.19
C ASP A 96 14.96 9.35 5.88
N PHE A 97 13.89 9.46 5.10
CA PHE A 97 12.53 9.45 5.62
C PHE A 97 12.21 8.15 6.39
N LEU A 98 12.54 6.99 5.83
CA LEU A 98 12.32 5.69 6.49
C LEU A 98 13.14 5.59 7.80
N ASP A 99 14.33 6.16 7.85
CA ASP A 99 15.11 6.25 9.08
C ASP A 99 14.43 7.18 10.11
N THR A 100 13.88 8.31 9.68
CA THR A 100 13.14 9.25 10.52
C THR A 100 11.93 8.58 11.18
N ILE A 101 11.17 7.79 10.43
CA ILE A 101 9.99 7.06 10.96
C ILE A 101 10.32 5.69 11.55
N SER A 102 11.60 5.37 11.74
CA SER A 102 12.03 4.04 12.23
C SER A 102 11.49 3.68 13.62
N SER A 103 11.21 4.67 14.47
CA SER A 103 10.54 4.48 15.77
C SER A 103 9.10 3.96 15.61
N MET A 104 8.45 4.24 14.49
CA MET A 104 7.08 3.85 14.15
C MET A 104 7.01 2.51 13.40
N LYS A 105 8.11 1.84 13.08
CA LYS A 105 8.16 0.64 12.22
C LYS A 105 7.30 -0.55 12.68
N ARG A 106 6.88 -0.58 13.95
CA ARG A 106 5.95 -1.59 14.46
C ARG A 106 4.51 -1.31 14.07
N ASN A 107 4.21 -0.05 13.78
CA ASN A 107 2.89 0.45 13.43
C ASN A 107 2.78 0.81 11.95
N VAL A 108 3.91 1.04 11.25
CA VAL A 108 3.92 1.43 9.84
C VAL A 108 4.46 0.28 9.00
N SER A 109 3.64 -0.22 8.08
CA SER A 109 4.05 -1.12 7.00
C SER A 109 4.25 -0.34 5.71
N ILE A 110 5.10 -0.85 4.84
CA ILE A 110 5.37 -0.26 3.52
C ILE A 110 4.69 -1.10 2.46
N GLU A 111 3.84 -0.49 1.67
CA GLU A 111 3.22 -1.08 0.50
C GLU A 111 3.99 -0.67 -0.76
N LEU A 112 4.42 -1.66 -1.53
CA LEU A 112 5.06 -1.42 -2.80
C LEU A 112 4.02 -1.48 -3.90
N THR A 113 3.77 -0.32 -4.53
CA THR A 113 2.75 -0.17 -5.56
C THR A 113 3.18 -0.79 -6.87
N GLU A 114 2.20 -1.22 -7.66
CA GLU A 114 2.40 -1.72 -9.02
C GLU A 114 2.65 -0.53 -9.97
N HIS A 115 3.84 -0.01 -10.04
CA HIS A 115 4.16 0.95 -11.11
C HIS A 115 5.52 0.64 -11.69
N TYR A 116 5.58 0.60 -13.00
CA TYR A 116 6.82 0.46 -13.73
C TYR A 116 7.77 1.60 -13.35
N CYS A 117 8.86 1.26 -12.72
CA CYS A 117 10.02 2.07 -12.98
C CYS A 117 10.37 1.84 -14.46
N GLU A 118 10.46 2.89 -15.24
CA GLU A 118 10.96 2.87 -16.63
C GLU A 118 12.44 2.42 -16.69
N PHE A 119 12.75 1.35 -15.97
CA PHE A 119 14.03 0.70 -16.10
C PHE A 119 13.94 -0.33 -17.19
N ASP A 120 14.28 0.09 -18.36
CA ASP A 120 14.65 -0.78 -19.49
C ASP A 120 16.01 -1.47 -19.19
N ARG A 121 16.10 -2.13 -18.01
CA ARG A 121 17.28 -2.83 -17.55
C ARG A 121 17.00 -4.31 -17.37
N PRO A 122 17.92 -5.19 -17.85
CA PRO A 122 17.77 -6.65 -17.71
C PRO A 122 17.71 -7.16 -16.26
N ASP A 123 18.26 -6.38 -15.31
CA ASP A 123 18.41 -6.70 -13.89
C ASP A 123 17.31 -6.08 -12.98
N ARG A 124 16.22 -5.63 -13.59
CA ARG A 124 15.10 -4.93 -12.95
C ARG A 124 14.50 -5.68 -11.75
N GLU A 125 14.32 -7.00 -11.86
CA GLU A 125 13.76 -7.83 -10.79
C GLU A 125 14.67 -7.89 -9.58
N ASP A 126 15.99 -7.91 -9.80
CA ASP A 126 16.99 -7.92 -8.74
C ASP A 126 16.98 -6.59 -7.95
N TYR A 127 16.73 -5.46 -8.64
CA TYR A 127 16.58 -4.16 -7.96
C TYR A 127 15.37 -4.13 -7.06
N PHE A 128 14.21 -4.60 -7.53
CA PHE A 128 12.99 -4.62 -6.72
C PHE A 128 13.17 -5.53 -5.50
N GLN A 129 13.74 -6.71 -5.70
CA GLN A 129 14.07 -7.62 -4.60
C GLN A 129 15.04 -6.99 -3.59
N ASN A 130 16.05 -6.27 -4.07
CA ASN A 130 17.02 -5.57 -3.21
C ASN A 130 16.34 -4.48 -2.36
N TYR A 131 15.35 -3.76 -2.91
CA TYR A 131 14.58 -2.78 -2.13
C TYR A 131 13.74 -3.45 -1.05
N ILE A 132 13.06 -4.56 -1.35
CA ILE A 132 12.32 -5.35 -0.35
C ILE A 132 13.27 -5.81 0.77
N LEU A 133 14.42 -6.37 0.41
CA LEU A 133 15.44 -6.80 1.39
C LEU A 133 15.94 -5.63 2.26
N LYS A 134 16.15 -4.47 1.68
CA LYS A 134 16.59 -3.28 2.41
C LYS A 134 15.52 -2.77 3.37
N LEU A 135 14.25 -2.74 2.96
CA LEU A 135 13.11 -2.40 3.83
C LEU A 135 13.00 -3.37 5.00
N LYS A 136 13.07 -4.68 4.73
CA LYS A 136 13.06 -5.71 5.77
C LYS A 136 14.24 -5.57 6.75
N LYS A 137 15.45 -5.31 6.25
CA LYS A 137 16.64 -5.08 7.10
C LYS A 137 16.47 -3.86 8.02
N LYS A 138 15.74 -2.83 7.57
CA LYS A 138 15.36 -1.69 8.42
C LYS A 138 14.27 -2.04 9.45
N GLY A 139 13.65 -3.22 9.33
CA GLY A 139 12.65 -3.75 10.26
C GLY A 139 11.21 -3.36 9.92
N PHE A 140 10.94 -2.86 8.72
CA PHE A 140 9.58 -2.62 8.25
C PHE A 140 8.93 -3.91 7.76
N SER A 141 7.63 -4.03 8.02
CA SER A 141 6.76 -4.97 7.31
C SER A 141 6.57 -4.49 5.88
N VAL A 142 6.60 -5.41 4.92
CA VAL A 142 6.44 -5.07 3.50
C VAL A 142 5.22 -5.78 2.94
N ALA A 143 4.39 -5.03 2.23
CA ALA A 143 3.26 -5.51 1.44
C ALA A 143 3.53 -5.34 -0.06
N ILE A 144 3.07 -6.30 -0.86
CA ILE A 144 2.99 -6.15 -2.32
C ILE A 144 1.54 -5.87 -2.67
N ASP A 145 1.33 -4.75 -3.34
CA ASP A 145 0.01 -4.29 -3.75
C ASP A 145 -0.40 -4.85 -5.14
N ASP A 146 -1.70 -4.89 -5.43
CA ASP A 146 -2.29 -5.30 -6.71
C ASP A 146 -1.74 -6.63 -7.27
N VAL A 147 -1.53 -7.64 -6.40
CA VAL A 147 -0.95 -8.92 -6.84
C VAL A 147 -1.80 -9.62 -7.90
N GLY A 148 -1.12 -10.26 -8.85
CA GLY A 148 -1.75 -10.92 -9.99
C GLY A 148 -2.02 -9.99 -11.17
N SER A 149 -1.74 -8.69 -11.04
CA SER A 149 -1.81 -7.71 -12.11
C SER A 149 -0.41 -7.18 -12.46
N GLY A 150 -0.26 -6.73 -13.70
CA GLY A 150 0.96 -6.10 -14.21
C GLY A 150 2.24 -6.81 -13.81
N GLN A 151 3.12 -6.12 -13.09
CA GLN A 151 4.42 -6.66 -12.65
C GLN A 151 4.36 -7.41 -11.33
N ASN A 152 3.34 -7.15 -10.50
CA ASN A 152 3.15 -7.87 -9.24
C ASN A 152 2.56 -9.26 -9.49
N ASN A 153 3.16 -9.97 -10.46
CA ASN A 153 2.78 -11.29 -10.87
C ASN A 153 3.16 -12.36 -9.83
N PHE A 154 2.73 -13.58 -10.09
CA PHE A 154 2.94 -14.71 -9.18
C PHE A 154 4.42 -15.00 -8.95
N GLU A 155 5.27 -14.88 -9.96
CA GLU A 155 6.71 -15.14 -9.85
C GLU A 155 7.39 -14.12 -8.93
N LEU A 156 7.11 -12.83 -9.11
CA LEU A 156 7.65 -11.78 -8.25
C LEU A 156 7.25 -12.00 -6.79
N VAL A 157 5.98 -12.32 -6.53
CA VAL A 157 5.51 -12.58 -5.16
C VAL A 157 6.22 -13.78 -4.56
N THR A 158 6.26 -14.93 -5.29
CA THR A 158 6.86 -16.17 -4.76
C THR A 158 8.34 -16.05 -4.47
N ARG A 159 9.10 -15.32 -5.29
CA ARG A 159 10.52 -15.02 -5.04
C ARG A 159 10.73 -14.19 -3.76
N ASN A 160 9.76 -13.36 -3.40
CA ASN A 160 9.87 -12.44 -2.28
C ASN A 160 9.17 -12.91 -1.00
N ILE A 161 8.50 -14.06 -1.00
CA ILE A 161 7.79 -14.62 0.16
C ILE A 161 8.59 -14.51 1.48
N PRO A 162 9.89 -14.84 1.56
CA PRO A 162 10.63 -14.75 2.80
C PRO A 162 10.79 -13.33 3.35
N ASN A 163 10.50 -12.31 2.54
CA ASN A 163 10.83 -10.92 2.83
C ASN A 163 9.59 -10.01 2.93
N ILE A 164 8.41 -10.54 2.64
CA ILE A 164 7.13 -9.82 2.70
C ILE A 164 6.24 -10.39 3.79
N THR A 165 5.28 -9.62 4.23
CA THR A 165 4.31 -10.02 5.28
C THR A 165 2.88 -10.00 4.77
N THR A 166 2.63 -9.29 3.69
CA THR A 166 1.27 -9.00 3.22
C THR A 166 1.23 -8.98 1.69
N ILE A 167 0.15 -9.46 1.14
CA ILE A 167 -0.23 -9.31 -0.26
C ILE A 167 -1.63 -8.72 -0.34
N LYS A 168 -1.86 -7.82 -1.31
CA LYS A 168 -3.15 -7.16 -1.52
C LYS A 168 -3.67 -7.48 -2.91
N PHE A 169 -4.89 -7.97 -2.99
CA PHE A 169 -5.55 -8.35 -4.23
C PHE A 169 -6.75 -7.45 -4.48
N SER A 170 -6.73 -6.71 -5.58
CA SER A 170 -7.81 -5.78 -5.94
C SER A 170 -8.83 -6.43 -6.87
N LEU A 171 -10.09 -6.57 -6.41
CA LEU A 171 -11.19 -7.04 -7.24
C LEU A 171 -11.44 -6.14 -8.45
N LEU A 172 -11.15 -4.84 -8.32
CA LEU A 172 -11.39 -3.86 -9.39
C LEU A 172 -10.51 -4.09 -10.62
N LYS A 173 -9.32 -4.67 -10.43
CA LYS A 173 -8.40 -5.02 -11.53
C LYS A 173 -8.92 -6.20 -12.37
N PHE A 174 -9.78 -7.04 -11.78
CA PHE A 174 -10.24 -8.28 -12.37
C PHE A 174 -11.76 -8.32 -12.60
N ARG A 175 -12.42 -7.17 -12.55
CA ARG A 175 -13.90 -7.08 -12.67
C ARG A 175 -14.47 -7.62 -13.99
N ASP A 176 -13.64 -7.71 -15.03
CA ASP A 176 -14.05 -8.20 -16.34
C ASP A 176 -13.91 -9.74 -16.47
N LEU A 177 -13.38 -10.41 -15.44
CA LEU A 177 -13.30 -11.87 -15.40
C LEU A 177 -14.65 -12.49 -15.07
N ASN A 178 -14.89 -13.68 -15.62
CA ASN A 178 -16.00 -14.54 -15.19
C ASN A 178 -15.84 -14.88 -13.70
N GLU A 179 -16.96 -14.91 -12.95
CA GLU A 179 -16.97 -15.15 -11.51
C GLU A 179 -16.23 -16.44 -11.09
N GLN A 180 -16.41 -17.53 -11.85
CA GLN A 180 -15.72 -18.80 -11.56
C GLN A 180 -14.20 -18.70 -11.74
N VAL A 181 -13.75 -17.98 -12.76
CA VAL A 181 -12.32 -17.74 -13.00
C VAL A 181 -11.74 -16.88 -11.89
N LEU A 182 -12.41 -15.78 -11.54
CA LEU A 182 -12.01 -14.90 -10.44
C LEU A 182 -11.94 -15.67 -9.12
N PHE A 183 -12.94 -16.49 -8.82
CA PHE A 183 -12.98 -17.33 -7.63
C PHE A 183 -11.78 -18.29 -7.56
N ASN A 184 -11.47 -19.00 -8.65
CA ASN A 184 -10.31 -19.90 -8.69
C ASN A 184 -9.00 -19.15 -8.50
N PHE A 185 -8.91 -17.96 -9.06
CA PHE A 185 -7.73 -17.11 -8.93
C PHE A 185 -7.54 -16.61 -7.49
N LEU A 186 -8.61 -16.14 -6.86
CA LEU A 186 -8.63 -15.75 -5.45
C LEU A 186 -8.23 -16.91 -4.53
N ASN A 187 -8.76 -18.12 -4.77
CA ASN A 187 -8.42 -19.31 -3.99
C ASN A 187 -6.93 -19.69 -4.12
N SER A 188 -6.33 -19.46 -5.28
CA SER A 188 -4.89 -19.67 -5.46
C SER A 188 -4.06 -18.73 -4.57
N TRP A 189 -4.43 -17.45 -4.51
CA TRP A 189 -3.79 -16.46 -3.63
C TRP A 189 -4.04 -16.74 -2.15
N LEU A 190 -5.26 -17.17 -1.80
CA LEU A 190 -5.59 -17.59 -0.43
C LEU A 190 -4.74 -18.79 0.00
N SER A 191 -4.64 -19.81 -0.84
CA SER A 191 -3.82 -21.00 -0.56
C SER A 191 -2.35 -20.64 -0.39
N LEU A 192 -1.82 -19.77 -1.25
CA LEU A 192 -0.45 -19.26 -1.13
C LEU A 192 -0.25 -18.53 0.21
N SER A 193 -1.17 -17.61 0.53
CA SER A 193 -1.08 -16.83 1.76
C SER A 193 -1.12 -17.69 3.02
N GLN A 194 -1.99 -18.70 3.04
CA GLN A 194 -2.09 -19.66 4.15
C GLN A 194 -0.82 -20.51 4.29
N GLN A 195 -0.29 -21.03 3.18
CA GLN A 195 0.91 -21.86 3.17
C GLN A 195 2.14 -21.12 3.74
N TYR A 196 2.25 -19.84 3.44
CA TYR A 196 3.41 -19.03 3.80
C TYR A 196 3.16 -18.01 4.91
N HIS A 197 2.00 -18.09 5.57
CA HIS A 197 1.60 -17.22 6.68
C HIS A 197 1.63 -15.72 6.31
N LEU A 198 1.27 -15.39 5.07
CA LEU A 198 1.10 -14.02 4.62
C LEU A 198 -0.30 -13.52 4.95
N LYS A 199 -0.44 -12.23 5.27
CA LYS A 199 -1.74 -11.58 5.31
C LYS A 199 -2.22 -11.36 3.86
N LEU A 200 -3.41 -11.87 3.51
CA LEU A 200 -4.08 -11.55 2.25
C LEU A 200 -5.17 -10.51 2.51
N ILE A 201 -5.05 -9.34 1.91
CA ILE A 201 -6.06 -8.29 1.95
C ILE A 201 -6.78 -8.28 0.60
N ILE A 202 -8.11 -8.37 0.62
CA ILE A 202 -8.93 -8.22 -0.58
C ILE A 202 -9.47 -6.80 -0.64
N GLU A 203 -9.20 -6.13 -1.73
CA GLU A 203 -9.59 -4.75 -1.99
C GLU A 203 -10.74 -4.63 -2.96
N GLY A 204 -11.36 -3.42 -2.99
CA GLY A 204 -12.46 -3.14 -3.90
C GLY A 204 -13.79 -3.71 -3.43
N ILE A 205 -13.98 -3.90 -2.12
CA ILE A 205 -15.25 -4.36 -1.55
C ILE A 205 -16.26 -3.22 -1.56
N GLU A 206 -17.32 -3.36 -2.35
CA GLU A 206 -18.34 -2.32 -2.54
C GLU A 206 -19.69 -2.64 -1.90
N CYS A 207 -19.95 -3.91 -1.54
CA CYS A 207 -21.21 -4.31 -0.95
C CYS A 207 -21.08 -5.46 0.06
N GLU A 208 -22.12 -5.61 0.90
CA GLU A 208 -22.20 -6.62 1.95
C GLU A 208 -22.15 -8.06 1.42
N VAL A 209 -22.80 -8.31 0.29
CA VAL A 209 -22.87 -9.66 -0.31
C VAL A 209 -21.46 -10.15 -0.65
N VAL A 210 -20.66 -9.32 -1.32
CA VAL A 210 -19.27 -9.65 -1.66
C VAL A 210 -18.44 -9.84 -0.39
N SER A 211 -18.56 -8.93 0.59
CA SER A 211 -17.85 -9.04 1.85
C SER A 211 -18.13 -10.36 2.57
N ASN A 212 -19.40 -10.73 2.71
CA ASN A 212 -19.81 -11.97 3.37
C ASN A 212 -19.37 -13.21 2.60
N THR A 213 -19.45 -13.20 1.26
CA THR A 213 -18.96 -14.30 0.42
C THR A 213 -17.47 -14.54 0.65
N LEU A 214 -16.65 -13.51 0.59
CA LEU A 214 -15.22 -13.60 0.79
C LEU A 214 -14.85 -14.05 2.21
N LYS A 215 -15.56 -13.51 3.23
CA LYS A 215 -15.40 -13.94 4.62
C LYS A 215 -15.66 -15.45 4.79
N ASN A 216 -16.75 -15.98 4.19
CA ASN A 216 -17.08 -17.40 4.27
C ASN A 216 -16.04 -18.29 3.57
N LEU A 217 -15.28 -17.73 2.62
CA LEU A 217 -14.16 -18.40 1.95
C LEU A 217 -12.84 -18.31 2.75
N GLY A 218 -12.84 -17.60 3.90
CA GLY A 218 -11.66 -17.41 4.71
C GLY A 218 -10.82 -16.16 4.36
N MET A 219 -11.30 -15.31 3.45
CA MET A 219 -10.67 -14.04 3.09
C MET A 219 -11.18 -12.94 4.04
N VAL A 220 -10.61 -12.93 5.22
CA VAL A 220 -11.13 -12.13 6.34
C VAL A 220 -10.57 -10.70 6.40
N TYR A 221 -9.43 -10.42 5.76
CA TYR A 221 -8.92 -9.05 5.68
C TYR A 221 -9.47 -8.39 4.42
N GLN A 222 -10.20 -7.29 4.61
CA GLN A 222 -10.97 -6.67 3.53
C GLN A 222 -10.84 -5.15 3.59
N GLN A 223 -10.84 -4.52 2.41
CA GLN A 223 -10.82 -3.08 2.24
C GLN A 223 -11.73 -2.67 1.08
N GLY A 224 -12.43 -1.55 1.22
CA GLY A 224 -13.30 -1.03 0.17
C GLY A 224 -14.35 -0.08 0.69
N TYR A 225 -15.10 0.52 -0.21
CA TYR A 225 -16.09 1.56 0.14
C TYR A 225 -17.23 1.04 1.00
N TYR A 226 -17.51 -0.26 0.95
CA TYR A 226 -18.47 -0.89 1.85
C TYR A 226 -18.03 -0.77 3.32
N HIS A 227 -16.76 -0.92 3.59
CA HIS A 227 -16.20 -0.85 4.94
C HIS A 227 -15.89 0.58 5.40
N GLY A 228 -15.69 1.47 4.46
CA GLY A 228 -15.42 2.89 4.72
C GLY A 228 -14.61 3.54 3.61
N LYS A 229 -14.90 4.79 3.39
CA LYS A 229 -14.06 5.68 2.57
C LYS A 229 -12.94 6.22 3.45
N GLY A 230 -11.86 6.66 2.81
CA GLY A 230 -10.78 7.33 3.54
C GLY A 230 -11.30 8.56 4.30
N GLN A 231 -10.86 8.71 5.53
CA GLN A 231 -11.19 9.83 6.43
C GLN A 231 -9.91 10.45 6.99
N VAL A 232 -9.98 11.73 7.33
CA VAL A 232 -8.88 12.41 8.04
C VAL A 232 -8.93 11.96 9.50
N LEU A 233 -7.78 11.51 10.04
CA LEU A 233 -7.67 11.04 11.43
C LEU A 233 -7.14 12.12 12.39
N VAL A 234 -6.81 13.31 11.89
CA VAL A 234 -6.28 14.48 12.65
C VAL A 234 -7.15 15.69 12.43
#